data_f5a71f01cbf9de9cc9c74ae1bc070fa3
#
_entry.id   f5a71f01cbf9de9cc9c74ae1bc070fa3
#
_cell.length_a   1.000
_cell.length_b   1.000
_cell.length_c   1.000
_cell.angle_alpha   90.00
_cell.angle_beta   90.00
_cell.angle_gamma   90.00
#
_symmetry.space_group_name_H-M   'P 1'
#
loop_
_entity.id
_entity.type
_entity.pdbx_description
1 polymer ?
#
loop_
_entity_poly.entity_id
_entity_poly.type
_entity_poly.pdbx_seq_one_letter_code
_entity_poly.pdbx_strand_id
1 'polypeptide(L)'
;MADYQNLFTTVQAVGPVHHGVALGHGNSPRTGQPLINYWIGKLGNAQLGPIYLGGLGLASLIFGLIAFTLIGMNMLASVNYDPVQFVRQLFWLSLEPPPPSYGLSIPPLNQGGWFLIVGLFLTASIFFWWARTYRRAVQLGMGTHVAWAFAAAIWLYLVLGLFRPILMGSWGEAVPYGIFPHLDWTAAFSLRYGNLFYNPFHALSIVFLYGSALLFAM
;
A
#
# COMPACT_ATOMS: atom_id res chain seq x y z
N MET A 1 -1.71 16.85 37.93
CA MET A 1 -1.16 15.55 37.46
C MET A 1 -2.29 14.83 36.81
N ALA A 2 -2.26 14.69 35.49
CA ALA A 2 -3.25 13.89 34.81
C ALA A 2 -3.08 12.42 35.24
N ASP A 3 -4.19 11.79 35.52
CA ASP A 3 -4.23 10.47 36.11
C ASP A 3 -3.82 9.41 35.09
N TYR A 4 -2.51 9.20 35.00
CA TYR A 4 -1.91 8.21 34.10
C TYR A 4 -2.43 6.78 34.34
N GLN A 5 -2.98 6.51 35.52
CA GLN A 5 -3.56 5.21 35.84
C GLN A 5 -4.82 4.93 35.02
N ASN A 6 -5.62 5.96 34.71
CA ASN A 6 -6.80 5.79 33.84
C ASN A 6 -6.44 5.49 32.39
N LEU A 7 -5.32 5.99 31.90
CA LEU A 7 -4.81 5.69 30.57
C LEU A 7 -4.40 4.21 30.44
N PHE A 8 -3.73 3.68 31.44
CA PHE A 8 -3.32 2.26 31.46
C PHE A 8 -4.53 1.33 31.65
N THR A 9 -5.50 1.73 32.45
CA THR A 9 -6.74 0.96 32.64
C THR A 9 -7.58 0.93 31.36
N THR A 10 -7.65 2.04 30.65
CA THR A 10 -8.38 2.12 29.39
C THR A 10 -7.68 1.30 28.28
N VAL A 11 -6.35 1.33 28.21
CA VAL A 11 -5.57 0.53 27.27
C VAL A 11 -5.69 -0.96 27.59
N GLN A 12 -5.64 -1.33 28.86
CA GLN A 12 -5.83 -2.71 29.30
C GLN A 12 -7.26 -3.21 29.08
N ALA A 13 -8.25 -2.34 29.20
CA ALA A 13 -9.64 -2.72 28.92
C ALA A 13 -9.91 -2.91 27.43
N VAL A 14 -9.29 -2.10 26.58
CA VAL A 14 -9.42 -2.23 25.12
C VAL A 14 -8.62 -3.41 24.57
N GLY A 15 -7.41 -3.66 25.09
CA GLY A 15 -6.56 -4.77 24.67
C GLY A 15 -7.19 -6.13 24.89
N PRO A 16 -7.65 -6.45 26.09
CA PRO A 16 -8.32 -7.73 26.38
C PRO A 16 -9.63 -7.93 25.61
N VAL A 17 -10.39 -6.86 25.37
CA VAL A 17 -11.63 -6.95 24.59
C VAL A 17 -11.32 -7.37 23.14
N HIS A 18 -10.31 -6.79 22.55
CA HIS A 18 -9.91 -7.19 21.20
C HIS A 18 -9.31 -8.59 21.15
N HIS A 19 -8.47 -8.94 22.11
CA HIS A 19 -7.92 -10.28 22.23
C HIS A 19 -8.98 -11.31 22.62
N GLY A 20 -9.88 -10.94 23.52
CA GLY A 20 -10.98 -11.82 23.93
C GLY A 20 -11.95 -12.11 22.80
N VAL A 21 -12.19 -11.16 21.92
CA VAL A 21 -13.04 -11.37 20.74
C VAL A 21 -12.28 -12.13 19.64
N ALA A 22 -11.00 -11.84 19.45
CA ALA A 22 -10.17 -12.50 18.44
C ALA A 22 -9.86 -13.94 18.80
N LEU A 23 -9.58 -14.18 20.04
CA LEU A 23 -9.33 -15.52 20.62
C LEU A 23 -10.61 -16.12 21.17
N GLY A 24 -11.69 -15.34 21.10
CA GLY A 24 -12.97 -15.74 21.67
C GLY A 24 -13.31 -17.15 21.30
N HIS A 25 -13.63 -17.88 22.26
CA HIS A 25 -14.00 -19.28 22.29
C HIS A 25 -15.08 -19.68 21.27
N GLY A 26 -15.41 -18.77 20.39
CA GLY A 26 -16.33 -18.93 19.28
C GLY A 26 -15.67 -19.49 18.04
N ASN A 27 -15.04 -20.63 18.14
CA ASN A 27 -14.56 -21.31 16.94
C ASN A 27 -15.70 -21.83 16.06
N SER A 28 -16.91 -21.76 16.55
CA SER A 28 -18.12 -22.11 15.81
C SER A 28 -19.21 -21.07 16.02
N PRO A 29 -20.08 -20.84 15.03
CA PRO A 29 -21.25 -19.99 15.19
C PRO A 29 -22.11 -20.49 16.35
N ARG A 30 -22.53 -19.57 17.22
CA ARG A 30 -23.52 -19.92 18.23
C ARG A 30 -24.83 -20.27 17.54
N THR A 31 -25.54 -21.24 18.09
CA THR A 31 -26.85 -21.66 17.58
C THR A 31 -27.75 -20.43 17.46
N GLY A 32 -28.29 -20.20 16.26
CA GLY A 32 -29.15 -19.03 15.96
C GLY A 32 -28.43 -17.77 15.53
N GLN A 33 -27.09 -17.73 15.50
CA GLN A 33 -26.35 -16.60 14.99
C GLN A 33 -26.23 -16.69 13.46
N PRO A 34 -26.62 -15.63 12.70
CA PRO A 34 -26.40 -15.62 11.26
C PRO A 34 -24.92 -15.82 10.91
N LEU A 35 -24.62 -16.74 9.99
CA LEU A 35 -23.26 -17.05 9.56
C LEU A 35 -22.49 -15.79 9.11
N ILE A 36 -23.17 -14.88 8.45
CA ILE A 36 -22.57 -13.63 8.00
C ILE A 36 -22.04 -12.79 9.16
N ASN A 37 -22.77 -12.65 10.24
CA ASN A 37 -22.37 -11.90 11.43
C ASN A 37 -21.18 -12.56 12.13
N TYR A 38 -21.15 -13.90 12.14
CA TYR A 38 -20.01 -14.65 12.66
C TYR A 38 -18.73 -14.36 11.86
N TRP A 39 -18.81 -14.44 10.53
CA TRP A 39 -17.66 -14.18 9.67
C TRP A 39 -17.21 -12.72 9.71
N ILE A 40 -18.14 -11.77 9.71
CA ILE A 40 -17.83 -10.33 9.86
C ILE A 40 -17.07 -10.08 11.16
N GLY A 41 -17.54 -10.65 12.28
CA GLY A 41 -16.86 -10.52 13.57
C GLY A 41 -15.47 -11.16 13.55
N LYS A 42 -15.32 -12.32 12.94
CA LYS A 42 -14.04 -13.02 12.82
C LYS A 42 -13.03 -12.27 11.95
N LEU A 43 -13.46 -11.76 10.81
CA LEU A 43 -12.61 -10.97 9.90
C LEU A 43 -12.24 -9.61 10.50
N GLY A 44 -13.17 -8.98 11.23
CA GLY A 44 -12.92 -7.71 11.93
C GLY A 44 -11.86 -7.80 13.05
N ASN A 45 -11.53 -9.02 13.48
CA ASN A 45 -10.51 -9.30 14.50
C ASN A 45 -9.31 -10.07 13.93
N ALA A 46 -9.06 -9.97 12.62
CA ALA A 46 -7.96 -10.65 11.97
C ALA A 46 -6.60 -10.25 12.56
N GLN A 47 -5.70 -11.22 12.68
CA GLN A 47 -4.33 -11.04 13.16
C GLN A 47 -3.35 -11.78 12.24
N LEU A 48 -2.15 -11.23 12.13
CA LEU A 48 -1.01 -11.88 11.49
C LEU A 48 0.12 -11.98 12.53
N GLY A 49 0.25 -13.14 13.17
CA GLY A 49 1.17 -13.29 14.30
C GLY A 49 0.84 -12.27 15.41
N PRO A 50 1.83 -11.49 15.88
CA PRO A 50 1.61 -10.47 16.91
C PRO A 50 0.93 -9.20 16.38
N ILE A 51 0.73 -9.07 15.06
CA ILE A 51 0.18 -7.87 14.42
C ILE A 51 -1.34 -7.99 14.33
N TYR A 52 -2.04 -7.08 15.00
CA TYR A 52 -3.47 -6.91 14.82
C TYR A 52 -3.74 -6.20 13.49
N LEU A 53 -4.50 -6.84 12.61
CA LEU A 53 -4.88 -6.27 11.31
C LEU A 53 -6.25 -5.60 11.35
N GLY A 54 -7.24 -6.28 11.90
CA GLY A 54 -8.65 -5.91 11.77
C GLY A 54 -9.15 -6.04 10.33
N GLY A 55 -10.35 -5.55 10.08
CA GLY A 55 -10.94 -5.59 8.74
C GLY A 55 -10.18 -4.73 7.73
N LEU A 56 -9.76 -3.53 8.12
CA LEU A 56 -8.99 -2.63 7.26
C LEU A 56 -7.60 -3.17 6.94
N GLY A 57 -6.90 -3.72 7.95
CA GLY A 57 -5.58 -4.32 7.73
C GLY A 57 -5.65 -5.57 6.87
N LEU A 58 -6.68 -6.40 7.04
CA LEU A 58 -6.91 -7.57 6.20
C LEU A 58 -7.21 -7.18 4.75
N ALA A 59 -8.05 -6.17 4.53
CA ALA A 59 -8.34 -5.65 3.19
C ALA A 59 -7.06 -5.12 2.53
N SER A 60 -6.26 -4.33 3.25
CA SER A 60 -4.97 -3.85 2.76
C SER A 60 -4.05 -5.00 2.33
N LEU A 61 -3.92 -6.03 3.18
CA LEU A 61 -3.09 -7.20 2.88
C LEU A 61 -3.57 -7.94 1.63
N ILE A 62 -4.86 -8.16 1.50
CA ILE A 62 -5.44 -8.85 0.32
C ILE A 62 -5.16 -8.06 -0.95
N PHE A 63 -5.46 -6.76 -0.97
CA PHE A 63 -5.21 -5.92 -2.15
C PHE A 63 -3.73 -5.82 -2.48
N GLY A 64 -2.87 -5.71 -1.46
CA GLY A 64 -1.43 -5.71 -1.65
C GLY A 64 -0.91 -7.03 -2.24
N LEU A 65 -1.38 -8.18 -1.74
CA LEU A 65 -1.00 -9.49 -2.26
C LEU A 65 -1.47 -9.69 -3.71
N ILE A 66 -2.66 -9.20 -4.07
CA ILE A 66 -3.13 -9.21 -5.45
C ILE A 66 -2.18 -8.39 -6.33
N ALA A 67 -1.84 -7.17 -5.91
CA ALA A 67 -0.93 -6.30 -6.65
C ALA A 67 0.44 -6.96 -6.85
N PHE A 68 1.07 -7.47 -5.79
CA PHE A 68 2.36 -8.15 -5.87
C PHE A 68 2.32 -9.42 -6.72
N THR A 69 1.26 -10.20 -6.61
CA THR A 69 1.09 -11.39 -7.45
C THR A 69 1.00 -11.03 -8.93
N LEU A 70 0.23 -10.02 -9.27
CA LEU A 70 0.11 -9.55 -10.66
C LEU A 70 1.43 -8.99 -11.20
N ILE A 71 2.17 -8.24 -10.41
CA ILE A 71 3.53 -7.77 -10.77
C ILE A 71 4.42 -8.98 -11.06
N GLY A 72 4.49 -9.92 -10.13
CA GLY A 72 5.33 -11.12 -10.26
C GLY A 72 4.96 -11.97 -11.45
N MET A 73 3.67 -12.17 -11.73
CA MET A 73 3.19 -12.91 -12.89
C MET A 73 3.56 -12.22 -14.21
N ASN A 74 3.47 -10.91 -14.30
CA ASN A 74 3.88 -10.15 -15.48
C ASN A 74 5.41 -10.19 -15.68
N MET A 75 6.18 -10.07 -14.59
CA MET A 75 7.63 -10.24 -14.64
C MET A 75 8.04 -11.65 -15.11
N LEU A 76 7.36 -12.67 -14.61
CA LEU A 76 7.61 -14.06 -15.02
C LEU A 76 7.27 -14.27 -16.49
N ALA A 77 6.18 -13.69 -16.97
CA ALA A 77 5.80 -13.73 -18.39
C ALA A 77 6.85 -13.04 -19.28
N SER A 78 7.49 -11.97 -18.82
CA SER A 78 8.53 -11.26 -19.59
C SER A 78 9.79 -12.09 -19.84
N VAL A 79 10.02 -13.12 -19.04
CA VAL A 79 11.10 -14.11 -19.20
C VAL A 79 10.59 -15.48 -19.70
N ASN A 80 9.45 -15.48 -20.40
CA ASN A 80 8.83 -16.68 -20.99
C ASN A 80 8.55 -17.79 -19.95
N TYR A 81 8.17 -17.41 -18.74
CA TYR A 81 7.86 -18.33 -17.63
C TYR A 81 9.04 -19.21 -17.20
N ASP A 82 10.28 -18.80 -17.49
CA ASP A 82 11.49 -19.49 -17.02
C ASP A 82 11.80 -19.04 -15.57
N PRO A 83 11.65 -19.92 -14.57
CA PRO A 83 11.88 -19.56 -13.18
C PRO A 83 13.35 -19.27 -12.86
N VAL A 84 14.28 -19.88 -13.63
CA VAL A 84 15.72 -19.62 -13.45
C VAL A 84 16.07 -18.22 -13.92
N GLN A 85 15.57 -17.83 -15.09
CA GLN A 85 15.75 -16.47 -15.60
C GLN A 85 15.05 -15.43 -14.71
N PHE A 86 13.85 -15.76 -14.23
CA PHE A 86 13.14 -14.90 -13.29
C PHE A 86 13.99 -14.59 -12.05
N VAL A 87 14.55 -15.61 -11.39
CA VAL A 87 15.39 -15.41 -10.21
C VAL A 87 16.68 -14.65 -10.52
N ARG A 88 17.34 -15.00 -11.65
CA ARG A 88 18.58 -14.34 -12.07
C ARG A 88 18.39 -12.85 -12.38
N GLN A 89 17.24 -12.49 -12.93
CA GLN A 89 16.96 -11.13 -13.40
C GLN A 89 16.00 -10.37 -12.49
N LEU A 90 15.63 -10.90 -11.31
CA LEU A 90 14.58 -10.36 -10.45
C LEU A 90 14.70 -8.85 -10.21
N PHE A 91 15.90 -8.35 -9.97
CA PHE A 91 16.15 -6.93 -9.73
C PHE A 91 16.06 -6.06 -10.99
N TRP A 92 16.12 -6.65 -12.16
CA TRP A 92 16.06 -5.97 -13.46
C TRP A 92 14.69 -6.07 -14.11
N LEU A 93 13.85 -6.97 -13.63
CA LEU A 93 12.49 -7.13 -14.15
C LEU A 93 11.57 -6.05 -13.59
N SER A 94 10.57 -5.69 -14.37
CA SER A 94 9.54 -4.73 -13.97
C SER A 94 8.23 -4.99 -14.69
N LEU A 95 7.15 -4.50 -14.12
CA LEU A 95 5.93 -4.22 -14.84
C LEU A 95 5.97 -2.75 -15.24
N GLU A 96 6.16 -2.52 -16.54
CA GLU A 96 6.32 -1.19 -17.10
C GLU A 96 4.97 -0.47 -17.29
N PRO A 97 4.96 0.87 -17.18
CA PRO A 97 3.79 1.64 -17.57
C PRO A 97 3.55 1.57 -19.08
N PRO A 98 2.30 1.75 -19.56
CA PRO A 98 2.03 1.73 -20.99
C PRO A 98 2.87 2.79 -21.74
N PRO A 99 3.26 2.56 -23.02
CA PRO A 99 2.62 1.66 -23.96
C PRO A 99 3.24 0.27 -24.20
N PRO A 100 4.24 -0.24 -23.49
CA PRO A 100 4.74 -1.55 -23.93
C PRO A 100 3.67 -2.65 -23.83
N SER A 101 3.71 -3.55 -24.79
CA SER A 101 2.79 -4.68 -24.93
C SER A 101 3.48 -5.97 -24.54
N TYR A 102 3.81 -6.10 -23.27
CA TYR A 102 4.40 -7.34 -22.74
C TYR A 102 3.76 -7.71 -21.39
N GLY A 103 4.12 -8.84 -20.88
CA GLY A 103 3.55 -9.42 -19.68
C GLY A 103 2.57 -10.54 -20.01
N LEU A 104 1.58 -10.75 -19.17
CA LEU A 104 0.55 -11.75 -19.42
C LEU A 104 -0.26 -11.41 -20.68
N SER A 105 -0.27 -12.33 -21.64
CA SER A 105 -0.86 -12.11 -22.96
C SER A 105 -2.38 -12.26 -22.96
N ILE A 106 -3.06 -11.36 -22.26
CA ILE A 106 -4.52 -11.30 -22.18
C ILE A 106 -4.98 -9.93 -22.73
N PRO A 107 -5.46 -9.85 -23.98
CA PRO A 107 -5.97 -8.59 -24.50
C PRO A 107 -7.28 -8.15 -23.78
N PRO A 108 -7.47 -6.84 -23.53
CA PRO A 108 -6.57 -5.71 -23.79
C PRO A 108 -5.56 -5.43 -22.67
N LEU A 109 -5.49 -6.28 -21.64
CA LEU A 109 -4.69 -6.05 -20.44
C LEU A 109 -3.18 -6.01 -20.73
N ASN A 110 -2.72 -6.77 -21.73
CA ASN A 110 -1.33 -6.75 -22.19
C ASN A 110 -0.93 -5.45 -22.92
N GLN A 111 -1.86 -4.54 -23.14
CA GLN A 111 -1.63 -3.24 -23.76
C GLN A 111 -1.57 -2.11 -22.72
N GLY A 112 -1.04 -2.40 -21.55
CA GLY A 112 -0.91 -1.45 -20.44
C GLY A 112 -1.97 -1.59 -19.35
N GLY A 113 -3.00 -2.40 -19.55
CA GLY A 113 -4.07 -2.62 -18.59
C GLY A 113 -3.59 -3.25 -17.29
N TRP A 114 -2.62 -4.15 -17.34
CA TRP A 114 -2.03 -4.76 -16.15
C TRP A 114 -1.39 -3.72 -15.22
N PHE A 115 -0.68 -2.76 -15.78
CA PHE A 115 -0.07 -1.68 -15.01
C PHE A 115 -1.14 -0.87 -14.25
N LEU A 116 -2.22 -0.50 -14.92
CA LEU A 116 -3.31 0.27 -14.32
C LEU A 116 -4.06 -0.52 -13.24
N ILE A 117 -4.32 -1.81 -13.48
CA ILE A 117 -4.96 -2.69 -12.49
C ILE A 117 -4.09 -2.85 -11.26
N VAL A 118 -2.81 -3.10 -11.42
CA VAL A 118 -1.86 -3.19 -10.30
C VAL A 118 -1.80 -1.88 -9.53
N GLY A 119 -1.75 -0.75 -10.22
CA GLY A 119 -1.79 0.56 -9.61
C GLY A 119 -3.04 0.79 -8.77
N LEU A 120 -4.19 0.34 -9.26
CA LEU A 120 -5.46 0.42 -8.53
C LEU A 120 -5.42 -0.43 -7.24
N PHE A 121 -5.02 -1.68 -7.31
CA PHE A 121 -4.94 -2.56 -6.14
C PHE A 121 -3.89 -2.08 -5.13
N LEU A 122 -2.73 -1.64 -5.60
CA LEU A 122 -1.68 -1.10 -4.73
C LEU A 122 -2.15 0.17 -4.02
N THR A 123 -2.80 1.07 -4.73
CA THR A 123 -3.36 2.30 -4.16
C THR A 123 -4.44 1.98 -3.13
N ALA A 124 -5.36 1.08 -3.43
CA ALA A 124 -6.38 0.64 -2.49
C ALA A 124 -5.75 0.04 -1.21
N SER A 125 -4.73 -0.80 -1.36
CA SER A 125 -3.97 -1.37 -0.24
C SER A 125 -3.39 -0.28 0.67
N ILE A 126 -2.75 0.72 0.09
CA ILE A 126 -2.14 1.83 0.81
C ILE A 126 -3.20 2.65 1.57
N PHE A 127 -4.33 2.97 0.93
CA PHE A 127 -5.42 3.70 1.58
C PHE A 127 -6.06 2.93 2.73
N PHE A 128 -6.29 1.64 2.58
CA PHE A 128 -6.80 0.80 3.68
C PHE A 128 -5.82 0.77 4.85
N TRP A 129 -4.52 0.69 4.58
CA TRP A 129 -3.51 0.72 5.65
C TRP A 129 -3.43 2.09 6.33
N TRP A 130 -3.59 3.17 5.58
CA TRP A 130 -3.70 4.50 6.13
C TRP A 130 -4.93 4.62 7.06
N ALA A 131 -6.09 4.18 6.62
CA ALA A 131 -7.31 4.21 7.42
C ALA A 131 -7.14 3.39 8.72
N ARG A 132 -6.48 2.24 8.63
CA ARG A 132 -6.12 1.45 9.80
C ARG A 132 -5.16 2.20 10.73
N THR A 133 -4.14 2.83 10.20
CA THR A 133 -3.15 3.59 10.98
C THR A 133 -3.83 4.71 11.77
N TYR A 134 -4.68 5.48 11.11
CA TYR A 134 -5.44 6.55 11.75
C TYR A 134 -6.38 6.00 12.84
N ARG A 135 -7.20 5.03 12.48
CA ARG A 135 -8.19 4.44 13.38
C ARG A 135 -7.52 3.82 14.60
N ARG A 136 -6.42 3.12 14.41
CA ARG A 136 -5.68 2.47 15.50
C ARG A 136 -5.07 3.48 16.48
N ALA A 137 -4.52 4.58 15.98
CA ALA A 137 -4.03 5.66 16.81
C ALA A 137 -5.15 6.25 17.70
N VAL A 138 -6.31 6.54 17.11
CA VAL A 138 -7.47 7.05 17.86
C VAL A 138 -7.96 6.04 18.89
N GLN A 139 -8.08 4.76 18.53
CA GLN A 139 -8.51 3.70 19.44
C GLN A 139 -7.59 3.53 20.65
N LEU A 140 -6.29 3.73 20.47
CA LEU A 140 -5.29 3.60 21.52
C LEU A 140 -5.06 4.91 22.29
N GLY A 141 -5.81 5.98 22.00
CA GLY A 141 -5.63 7.28 22.63
C GLY A 141 -4.30 7.96 22.28
N MET A 142 -3.69 7.58 21.17
CA MET A 142 -2.43 8.15 20.68
C MET A 142 -2.68 9.35 19.77
N GLY A 143 -1.67 10.22 19.62
CA GLY A 143 -1.69 11.27 18.61
C GLY A 143 -1.76 10.70 17.20
N THR A 144 -2.34 11.47 16.27
CA THR A 144 -2.52 11.04 14.87
C THR A 144 -1.45 11.56 13.91
N HIS A 145 -0.40 12.17 14.43
CA HIS A 145 0.67 12.78 13.61
C HIS A 145 1.38 11.76 12.69
N VAL A 146 1.55 10.52 13.13
CA VAL A 146 2.13 9.45 12.28
C VAL A 146 1.20 9.13 11.10
N ALA A 147 -0.12 9.09 11.31
CA ALA A 147 -1.07 8.91 10.23
C ALA A 147 -1.03 10.08 9.23
N TRP A 148 -0.83 11.31 9.70
CA TRP A 148 -0.69 12.47 8.81
C TRP A 148 0.67 12.52 8.11
N ALA A 149 1.74 12.05 8.76
CA ALA A 149 3.02 11.79 8.08
C ALA A 149 2.86 10.78 6.95
N PHE A 150 2.14 9.70 7.21
CA PHE A 150 1.80 8.70 6.19
C PHE A 150 0.93 9.30 5.08
N ALA A 151 -0.05 10.14 5.41
CA ALA A 151 -0.84 10.87 4.41
C ALA A 151 0.04 11.74 3.50
N ALA A 152 1.03 12.44 4.03
CA ALA A 152 1.97 13.22 3.23
C ALA A 152 2.79 12.33 2.28
N ALA A 153 3.24 11.17 2.73
CA ALA A 153 3.91 10.19 1.88
C ALA A 153 2.98 9.62 0.79
N ILE A 154 1.69 9.44 1.09
CA ILE A 154 0.69 9.05 0.09
C ILE A 154 0.51 10.16 -0.96
N TRP A 155 0.50 11.44 -0.56
CA TRP A 155 0.45 12.55 -1.51
C TRP A 155 1.65 12.56 -2.45
N LEU A 156 2.86 12.28 -1.94
CA LEU A 156 4.04 12.11 -2.78
C LEU A 156 3.85 10.98 -3.79
N TYR A 157 3.38 9.83 -3.33
CA TYR A 157 3.06 8.69 -4.18
C TYR A 157 2.05 9.05 -5.27
N LEU A 158 0.98 9.80 -4.95
CA LEU A 158 -0.04 10.23 -5.90
C LEU A 158 0.49 11.28 -6.90
N VAL A 159 1.37 12.17 -6.47
CA VAL A 159 2.03 13.11 -7.37
C VAL A 159 2.81 12.38 -8.46
N LEU A 160 3.57 11.34 -8.08
CA LEU A 160 4.40 10.59 -9.01
C LEU A 160 3.62 9.57 -9.84
N GLY A 161 2.59 8.95 -9.26
CA GLY A 161 1.86 7.86 -9.91
C GLY A 161 0.54 8.26 -10.57
N LEU A 162 -0.04 9.41 -10.23
CA LEU A 162 -1.35 9.82 -10.70
C LEU A 162 -1.34 11.23 -11.29
N PHE A 163 -1.02 12.24 -10.49
CA PHE A 163 -1.19 13.64 -10.92
C PHE A 163 -0.23 14.04 -12.02
N ARG A 164 1.05 13.72 -11.88
CA ARG A 164 2.03 14.03 -12.92
C ARG A 164 1.75 13.28 -14.22
N PRO A 165 1.50 11.96 -14.24
CA PRO A 165 1.12 11.25 -15.47
C PRO A 165 -0.11 11.84 -16.14
N ILE A 166 -1.15 12.21 -15.40
CA ILE A 166 -2.36 12.84 -15.95
C ILE A 166 -2.03 14.20 -16.57
N LEU A 167 -1.29 15.06 -15.85
CA LEU A 167 -0.93 16.38 -16.31
C LEU A 167 0.04 16.35 -17.50
N MET A 168 0.90 15.36 -17.57
CA MET A 168 1.78 15.11 -18.71
C MET A 168 1.07 14.40 -19.87
N GLY A 169 -0.16 13.94 -19.68
CA GLY A 169 -0.99 13.36 -20.73
C GLY A 169 -0.69 11.89 -21.07
N SER A 170 0.09 11.18 -20.24
CA SER A 170 0.44 9.79 -20.51
C SER A 170 0.70 8.98 -19.24
N TRP A 171 0.10 7.80 -19.13
CA TRP A 171 0.43 6.81 -18.11
C TRP A 171 1.87 6.29 -18.25
N GLY A 172 2.47 6.38 -19.43
CA GLY A 172 3.87 6.04 -19.66
C GLY A 172 4.88 6.88 -18.87
N GLU A 173 4.45 8.00 -18.30
CA GLU A 173 5.25 8.85 -17.41
C GLU A 173 5.30 8.34 -15.96
N ALA A 174 4.52 7.32 -15.61
CA ALA A 174 4.49 6.75 -14.26
C ALA A 174 5.74 5.91 -13.95
N VAL A 175 6.01 5.74 -12.67
CA VAL A 175 7.12 4.93 -12.17
C VAL A 175 6.87 3.46 -12.47
N PRO A 176 7.80 2.71 -13.07
CA PRO A 176 7.66 1.27 -13.28
C PRO A 176 7.69 0.50 -11.95
N TYR A 177 7.00 -0.62 -11.91
CA TYR A 177 7.04 -1.53 -10.76
C TYR A 177 8.20 -2.52 -10.90
N GLY A 178 9.35 -2.15 -10.40
CA GLY A 178 10.57 -2.94 -10.42
C GLY A 178 11.64 -2.33 -9.54
N ILE A 179 12.63 -3.12 -9.11
CA ILE A 179 13.65 -2.66 -8.17
C ILE A 179 14.61 -1.70 -8.86
N PHE A 180 15.44 -2.17 -9.79
CA PHE A 180 16.36 -1.30 -10.52
C PHE A 180 15.66 -0.41 -11.54
N PRO A 181 14.61 -0.84 -12.27
CA PRO A 181 13.93 0.03 -13.21
C PRO A 181 13.33 1.29 -12.58
N HIS A 182 12.80 1.26 -11.34
CA HIS A 182 12.31 2.48 -10.71
C HIS A 182 13.45 3.43 -10.30
N LEU A 183 14.65 2.91 -10.00
CA LEU A 183 15.84 3.72 -9.77
C LEU A 183 16.33 4.36 -11.06
N ASP A 184 16.36 3.62 -12.16
CA ASP A 184 16.71 4.13 -13.48
C ASP A 184 15.73 5.22 -13.95
N TRP A 185 14.44 5.02 -13.69
CA TRP A 185 13.41 6.03 -13.94
C TRP A 185 13.73 7.34 -13.20
N THR A 186 14.09 7.25 -11.93
CA THR A 186 14.47 8.41 -11.11
C THR A 186 15.73 9.10 -11.65
N ALA A 187 16.76 8.34 -11.96
CA ALA A 187 18.03 8.85 -12.48
C ALA A 187 17.88 9.53 -13.86
N ALA A 188 16.94 9.08 -14.67
CA ALA A 188 16.71 9.62 -16.01
C ALA A 188 16.08 11.03 -16.02
N PHE A 189 15.51 11.48 -14.92
CA PHE A 189 14.80 12.76 -14.86
C PHE A 189 15.69 13.97 -15.21
N SER A 190 16.90 14.05 -14.65
CA SER A 190 17.82 15.15 -14.92
C SER A 190 18.30 15.18 -16.37
N LEU A 191 18.43 14.02 -17.00
CA LEU A 191 18.79 13.91 -18.41
C LEU A 191 17.64 14.31 -19.34
N ARG A 192 16.40 13.98 -18.95
CA ARG A 192 15.21 14.19 -19.78
C ARG A 192 14.60 15.58 -19.62
N TYR A 193 14.59 16.12 -18.40
CA TYR A 193 13.90 17.37 -18.06
C TYR A 193 14.81 18.51 -17.62
N GLY A 194 16.12 18.33 -17.66
CA GLY A 194 17.10 19.37 -17.29
C GLY A 194 17.16 19.64 -15.79
N ASN A 195 17.26 20.91 -15.40
CA ASN A 195 17.40 21.28 -14.00
C ASN A 195 16.08 21.10 -13.23
N LEU A 196 16.08 20.12 -12.32
CA LEU A 196 14.91 19.75 -11.52
C LEU A 196 14.48 20.82 -10.50
N PHE A 197 15.33 21.80 -10.18
CA PHE A 197 14.93 22.92 -9.31
C PHE A 197 13.79 23.75 -9.90
N TYR A 198 13.64 23.76 -11.22
CA TYR A 198 12.54 24.44 -11.90
C TYR A 198 11.36 23.55 -12.23
N ASN A 199 11.41 22.27 -11.81
CA ASN A 199 10.33 21.32 -12.03
C ASN A 199 9.32 21.38 -10.88
N PRO A 200 8.05 21.75 -11.13
CA PRO A 200 7.04 21.87 -10.07
C PRO A 200 6.72 20.55 -9.38
N PHE A 201 6.81 19.44 -10.08
CA PHE A 201 6.58 18.11 -9.48
C PHE A 201 7.71 17.72 -8.55
N HIS A 202 8.94 18.07 -8.87
CA HIS A 202 10.09 17.90 -7.97
C HIS A 202 9.92 18.73 -6.70
N ALA A 203 9.50 19.99 -6.83
CA ALA A 203 9.23 20.87 -5.70
C ALA A 203 8.12 20.31 -4.79
N LEU A 204 7.01 19.82 -5.35
CA LEU A 204 5.94 19.17 -4.58
C LEU A 204 6.44 17.90 -3.90
N SER A 205 7.26 17.10 -4.57
CA SER A 205 7.85 15.90 -4.00
C SER A 205 8.72 16.19 -2.78
N ILE A 206 9.52 17.27 -2.83
CA ILE A 206 10.32 17.75 -1.70
C ILE A 206 9.42 18.15 -0.53
N VAL A 207 8.37 18.94 -0.79
CA VAL A 207 7.43 19.37 0.25
C VAL A 207 6.79 18.19 0.97
N PHE A 208 6.29 17.22 0.22
CA PHE A 208 5.66 16.04 0.83
C PHE A 208 6.65 15.09 1.49
N LEU A 209 7.85 14.92 0.94
CA LEU A 209 8.88 14.09 1.52
C LEU A 209 9.35 14.64 2.88
N TYR A 210 9.78 15.89 2.91
CA TYR A 210 10.26 16.51 4.13
C TYR A 210 9.13 16.84 5.10
N GLY A 211 7.94 17.16 4.60
CA GLY A 211 6.73 17.31 5.39
C GLY A 211 6.34 16.01 6.10
N SER A 212 6.46 14.87 5.43
CA SER A 212 6.22 13.56 6.05
C SER A 212 7.24 13.28 7.16
N ALA A 213 8.51 13.56 6.93
CA ALA A 213 9.57 13.39 7.92
C ALA A 213 9.36 14.28 9.15
N LEU A 214 8.99 15.54 8.95
CA LEU A 214 8.71 16.48 10.03
C LEU A 214 7.52 16.03 10.89
N LEU A 215 6.42 15.65 10.28
CA LEU A 215 5.24 15.16 10.98
C LEU A 215 5.52 13.84 11.73
N PHE A 216 6.35 12.98 11.16
CA PHE A 216 6.75 11.75 11.82
C PHE A 216 7.60 12.01 13.07
N ALA A 217 8.46 13.04 13.02
CA ALA A 217 9.35 13.41 14.12
C ALA A 217 8.66 14.13 15.29
N MET A 218 7.42 14.63 15.09
CA MET A 218 6.64 15.30 16.15
C MET A 218 6.12 14.30 17.18
#